data_bbd353222cd7f614f44e05d4a04130ec
#
_entry.id   bbd353222cd7f614f44e05d4a04130ec
#
_cell.length_a   1.000
_cell.length_b   1.000
_cell.length_c   1.000
_cell.angle_alpha   90.00
_cell.angle_beta   90.00
_cell.angle_gamma   90.00
#
_symmetry.space_group_name_H-M   'P 1'
#
loop_
_entity.id
_entity.type
_entity.pdbx_description
1 polymer ?
#
loop_
_entity_poly.entity_id
_entity_poly.type
_entity_poly.pdbx_seq_one_letter_code
_entity_poly.pdbx_strand_id
1 'polypeptide(L)'
;MNDEFKIDSHRFAQVRNARNTEIAEDYTEMIADLIRETGEARAVDLSKHFGVTGPTVNSIIRRLVREGLVESRPYRSIFLTKEGKLLADYCKKRHQIVYNFLIKIGVKKDVAKNDAEGLEHNVSS
;
A
#
# COMPACT_ATOMS: atom_id res chain seq x y z
N MET A 1 36.83 5.14 0.82
CA MET A 1 35.54 4.82 1.43
C MET A 1 35.57 3.37 1.88
N ASN A 2 35.26 3.11 3.13
CA ASN A 2 35.39 1.76 3.67
C ASN A 2 34.12 0.92 3.41
N ASP A 3 34.21 -0.38 3.66
CA ASP A 3 33.12 -1.32 3.39
C ASP A 3 31.90 -1.08 4.29
N GLU A 4 32.09 -0.53 5.49
CA GLU A 4 31.00 -0.20 6.40
C GLU A 4 30.01 0.83 5.80
N PHE A 5 30.54 1.87 5.15
CA PHE A 5 29.70 2.87 4.48
C PHE A 5 28.85 2.26 3.37
N LYS A 6 29.43 1.35 2.58
CA LYS A 6 28.71 0.66 1.50
C LYS A 6 27.59 -0.23 2.03
N ILE A 7 27.84 -0.95 3.13
CA ILE A 7 26.84 -1.81 3.78
C ILE A 7 25.69 -0.99 4.30
N ASP A 8 25.96 0.15 4.96
CA ASP A 8 24.91 1.02 5.50
C ASP A 8 24.06 1.66 4.39
N SER A 9 24.70 2.12 3.30
CA SER A 9 23.98 2.64 2.12
C SER A 9 23.05 1.60 1.53
N HIS A 10 23.49 0.35 1.44
CA HIS A 10 22.69 -0.75 0.92
C HIS A 10 21.50 -1.05 1.82
N ARG A 11 21.70 -1.07 3.13
CA ARG A 11 20.61 -1.25 4.11
C ARG A 11 19.57 -0.15 4.01
N PHE A 12 19.97 1.11 3.92
CA PHE A 12 19.06 2.23 3.75
C PHE A 12 18.25 2.12 2.46
N ALA A 13 18.89 1.69 1.37
CA ALA A 13 18.19 1.48 0.11
C ALA A 13 17.16 0.36 0.21
N GLN A 14 17.48 -0.75 0.88
CA GLN A 14 16.55 -1.86 1.08
C GLN A 14 15.34 -1.44 1.92
N VAL A 15 15.55 -0.72 3.01
CA VAL A 15 14.47 -0.22 3.88
C VAL A 15 13.57 0.73 3.12
N ARG A 16 14.14 1.62 2.32
CA ARG A 16 13.38 2.57 1.51
C ARG A 16 12.54 1.85 0.46
N ASN A 17 13.09 0.85 -0.21
CA ASN A 17 12.36 0.06 -1.21
C ASN A 17 11.22 -0.74 -0.59
N ALA A 18 11.44 -1.34 0.56
CA ALA A 18 10.39 -2.06 1.29
C ALA A 18 9.26 -1.11 1.69
N ARG A 19 9.58 0.09 2.19
CA ARG A 19 8.60 1.10 2.57
C ARG A 19 7.82 1.61 1.36
N ASN A 20 8.49 1.82 0.22
CA ASN A 20 7.83 2.23 -1.03
C ASN A 20 6.87 1.15 -1.54
N THR A 21 7.23 -0.11 -1.42
CA THR A 21 6.37 -1.25 -1.80
C THR A 21 5.12 -1.28 -0.91
N GLU A 22 5.30 -1.12 0.40
CA GLU A 22 4.21 -1.08 1.37
C GLU A 22 3.22 0.05 1.06
N ILE A 23 3.72 1.25 0.76
CA ILE A 23 2.90 2.39 0.38
C ILE A 23 2.13 2.11 -0.91
N ALA A 24 2.78 1.53 -1.91
CA ALA A 24 2.11 1.16 -3.17
C ALA A 24 0.98 0.16 -2.93
N GLU A 25 1.20 -0.85 -2.09
CA GLU A 25 0.19 -1.83 -1.72
C GLU A 25 -0.98 -1.17 -0.98
N ASP A 26 -0.70 -0.37 0.04
CA ASP A 26 -1.73 0.29 0.86
C ASP A 26 -2.59 1.24 0.02
N TYR A 27 -1.97 2.04 -0.84
CA TYR A 27 -2.69 3.01 -1.66
C TYR A 27 -3.52 2.34 -2.75
N THR A 28 -3.00 1.33 -3.45
CA THR A 28 -3.77 0.62 -4.47
C THR A 28 -4.97 -0.10 -3.87
N GLU A 29 -4.79 -0.72 -2.72
CA GLU A 29 -5.87 -1.41 -2.00
C GLU A 29 -6.95 -0.42 -1.56
N MET A 30 -6.57 0.74 -0.99
CA MET A 30 -7.53 1.77 -0.57
C MET A 30 -8.26 2.38 -1.75
N ILE A 31 -7.57 2.65 -2.85
CA ILE A 31 -8.21 3.18 -4.07
C ILE A 31 -9.25 2.18 -4.59
N ALA A 32 -8.90 0.89 -4.64
CA ALA A 32 -9.84 -0.15 -5.04
C ALA A 32 -11.07 -0.19 -4.14
N ASP A 33 -10.88 -0.11 -2.83
CA ASP A 33 -11.97 -0.11 -1.85
C ASP A 33 -12.88 1.11 -2.01
N LEU A 34 -12.32 2.30 -2.18
CA LEU A 34 -13.09 3.53 -2.38
C LEU A 34 -13.93 3.46 -3.66
N ILE A 35 -13.35 2.98 -4.76
CA ILE A 35 -14.08 2.83 -6.02
C ILE A 35 -15.23 1.84 -5.86
N ARG A 36 -15.00 0.73 -5.18
CA ARG A 36 -16.04 -0.28 -4.94
C ARG A 36 -17.16 0.24 -4.07
N GLU A 37 -16.84 0.99 -3.01
CA GLU A 37 -17.81 1.42 -2.01
C GLU A 37 -18.55 2.71 -2.41
N THR A 38 -17.83 3.68 -3.01
CA THR A 38 -18.36 5.01 -3.31
C THR A 38 -18.42 5.35 -4.79
N GLY A 39 -17.84 4.51 -5.65
CA GLY A 39 -17.77 4.75 -7.08
C GLY A 39 -16.57 5.56 -7.55
N GLU A 40 -15.85 6.21 -6.63
CA GLU A 40 -14.67 7.02 -6.99
C GLU A 40 -13.67 7.10 -5.85
N ALA A 41 -12.42 7.38 -6.21
CA ALA A 41 -11.36 7.66 -5.25
C ALA A 41 -10.77 9.05 -5.53
N ARG A 42 -10.68 9.87 -4.52
CA ARG A 42 -10.12 11.23 -4.60
C ARG A 42 -8.97 11.40 -3.64
N ALA A 43 -8.06 12.34 -3.97
CA ALA A 43 -6.91 12.63 -3.12
C ALA A 43 -7.33 13.01 -1.69
N VAL A 44 -8.45 13.74 -1.53
CA VAL A 44 -8.95 14.14 -0.21
C VAL A 44 -9.34 12.92 0.63
N ASP A 45 -9.89 11.88 0.02
CA ASP A 45 -10.27 10.66 0.72
C ASP A 45 -9.04 9.91 1.21
N LEU A 46 -8.00 9.84 0.39
CA LEU A 46 -6.72 9.22 0.75
C LEU A 46 -6.02 10.01 1.86
N SER A 47 -6.04 11.33 1.79
CA SER A 47 -5.50 12.20 2.81
C SER A 47 -6.15 11.95 4.18
N LYS A 48 -7.47 11.85 4.20
CA LYS A 48 -8.23 11.57 5.44
C LYS A 48 -7.95 10.18 5.97
N HIS A 49 -7.96 9.18 5.09
CA HIS A 49 -7.76 7.79 5.49
C HIS A 49 -6.37 7.56 6.09
N PHE A 50 -5.33 8.05 5.42
CA PHE A 50 -3.94 7.83 5.85
C PHE A 50 -3.44 8.86 6.86
N GLY A 51 -4.20 9.92 7.11
CA GLY A 51 -3.80 10.96 8.05
C GLY A 51 -2.59 11.75 7.59
N VAL A 52 -2.46 11.99 6.30
CA VAL A 52 -1.35 12.73 5.69
C VAL A 52 -1.88 13.95 4.94
N THR A 53 -0.98 14.89 4.64
CA THR A 53 -1.35 16.12 3.93
C THR A 53 -1.66 15.87 2.46
N GLY A 54 -2.43 16.77 1.85
CA GLY A 54 -2.71 16.72 0.41
C GLY A 54 -1.45 16.68 -0.45
N PRO A 55 -0.44 17.53 -0.23
CA PRO A 55 0.82 17.45 -0.97
C PRO A 55 1.53 16.10 -0.86
N THR A 56 1.48 15.45 0.29
CA THR A 56 2.02 14.11 0.49
C THR A 56 1.29 13.09 -0.38
N VAL A 57 -0.05 13.12 -0.36
CA VAL A 57 -0.87 12.24 -1.21
C VAL A 57 -0.53 12.47 -2.68
N ASN A 58 -0.49 13.72 -3.12
CA ASN A 58 -0.18 14.05 -4.51
C ASN A 58 1.19 13.55 -4.94
N SER A 59 2.19 13.65 -4.07
CA SER A 59 3.53 13.12 -4.31
C SER A 59 3.52 11.60 -4.49
N ILE A 60 2.80 10.90 -3.63
CA ILE A 60 2.67 9.44 -3.71
C ILE A 60 1.93 9.04 -4.98
N ILE A 61 0.82 9.69 -5.30
CA ILE A 61 0.05 9.40 -6.52
C ILE A 61 0.90 9.62 -7.77
N ARG A 62 1.68 10.69 -7.84
CA ARG A 62 2.60 10.92 -8.98
C ARG A 62 3.59 9.78 -9.14
N ARG A 63 4.12 9.26 -8.03
CA ARG A 63 5.02 8.10 -8.06
C ARG A 63 4.31 6.86 -8.58
N LEU A 64 3.09 6.59 -8.10
CA LEU A 64 2.32 5.42 -8.53
C LEU A 64 1.93 5.51 -10.00
N VAL A 65 1.70 6.71 -10.53
CA VAL A 65 1.49 6.92 -11.96
C VAL A 65 2.76 6.54 -12.74
N ARG A 66 3.93 6.97 -12.29
CA ARG A 66 5.21 6.61 -12.92
C ARG A 66 5.47 5.11 -12.88
N GLU A 67 5.03 4.44 -11.82
CA GLU A 67 5.17 2.98 -11.68
C GLU A 67 4.11 2.20 -12.47
N GLY A 68 3.18 2.89 -13.13
CA GLY A 68 2.16 2.25 -13.96
C GLY A 68 1.02 1.60 -13.17
N LEU A 69 0.81 1.99 -11.92
CA LEU A 69 -0.22 1.40 -11.05
C LEU A 69 -1.51 2.22 -11.00
N VAL A 70 -1.42 3.52 -11.26
CA VAL A 70 -2.52 4.47 -11.08
C VAL A 70 -2.61 5.40 -12.28
N GLU A 71 -3.84 5.80 -12.63
CA GLU A 71 -4.13 6.88 -13.55
C GLU A 71 -4.73 8.04 -12.77
N SER A 72 -4.21 9.24 -12.98
CA SER A 72 -4.69 10.45 -12.33
C SER A 72 -4.58 11.63 -13.26
N ARG A 73 -5.60 12.51 -13.24
CA ARG A 73 -5.63 13.78 -13.96
C ARG A 73 -5.95 14.89 -12.98
N PRO A 74 -5.47 16.12 -13.19
CA PRO A 74 -5.80 17.24 -12.32
C PRO A 74 -7.32 17.38 -12.13
N TYR A 75 -7.75 17.59 -10.90
CA TYR A 75 -9.15 17.80 -10.50
C TYR A 75 -10.09 16.65 -10.83
N ARG A 76 -9.57 15.44 -11.08
CA ARG A 76 -10.38 14.27 -11.39
C ARG A 76 -10.11 13.13 -10.42
N SER A 77 -11.03 12.15 -10.45
CA SER A 77 -10.89 10.92 -9.68
C SER A 77 -9.64 10.15 -10.07
N ILE A 78 -9.15 9.36 -9.14
CA ILE A 78 -7.98 8.50 -9.29
C ILE A 78 -8.48 7.11 -9.67
N PHE A 79 -7.85 6.50 -10.65
CA PHE A 79 -8.20 5.15 -11.13
C PHE A 79 -7.00 4.23 -11.06
N LEU A 80 -7.25 2.94 -10.93
CA LEU A 80 -6.20 1.92 -11.01
C LEU A 80 -6.03 1.49 -12.48
N THR A 81 -4.78 1.29 -12.87
CA THR A 81 -4.47 0.57 -14.11
C THR A 81 -4.77 -0.91 -13.93
N LYS A 82 -4.64 -1.70 -14.99
CA LYS A 82 -4.74 -3.16 -14.91
C LYS A 82 -3.75 -3.72 -13.88
N GLU A 83 -2.51 -3.25 -13.91
CA GLU A 83 -1.45 -3.65 -12.97
C GLU A 83 -1.79 -3.24 -11.54
N GLY A 84 -2.34 -2.05 -11.35
CA GLY A 84 -2.78 -1.58 -10.03
C GLY A 84 -3.91 -2.42 -9.47
N LYS A 85 -4.87 -2.82 -10.30
CA LYS A 85 -5.96 -3.71 -9.89
C LYS A 85 -5.45 -5.08 -9.48
N LEU A 86 -4.51 -5.63 -10.25
CA LEU A 86 -3.89 -6.92 -9.91
C LEU A 86 -3.15 -6.86 -8.58
N LEU A 87 -2.41 -5.78 -8.33
CA LEU A 87 -1.72 -5.58 -7.05
C LEU A 87 -2.71 -5.47 -5.90
N ALA A 88 -3.77 -4.69 -6.04
CA ALA A 88 -4.81 -4.53 -5.02
C ALA A 88 -5.47 -5.87 -4.69
N ASP A 89 -5.83 -6.65 -5.71
CA ASP A 89 -6.44 -7.97 -5.52
C ASP A 89 -5.50 -8.94 -4.83
N TYR A 90 -4.24 -8.94 -5.22
CA TYR A 90 -3.21 -9.77 -4.60
C TYR A 90 -3.05 -9.44 -3.12
N CYS A 91 -2.96 -8.16 -2.78
CA CYS A 91 -2.82 -7.71 -1.40
C CYS A 91 -4.03 -8.10 -0.55
N LYS A 92 -5.23 -7.98 -1.10
CA LYS A 92 -6.46 -8.34 -0.41
C LYS A 92 -6.51 -9.83 -0.10
N LYS A 93 -6.16 -10.67 -1.06
CA LYS A 93 -6.10 -12.13 -0.86
C LYS A 93 -5.06 -12.52 0.19
N ARG A 94 -3.88 -11.91 0.12
CA ARG A 94 -2.81 -12.13 1.08
C ARG A 94 -3.26 -11.73 2.49
N HIS A 95 -3.91 -10.58 2.63
CA HIS A 95 -4.47 -10.11 3.90
C HIS A 95 -5.46 -11.13 4.48
N GLN A 96 -6.38 -11.67 3.66
CA GLN A 96 -7.37 -12.66 4.10
C GLN A 96 -6.71 -13.96 4.57
N ILE A 97 -5.68 -14.42 3.86
CA ILE A 97 -4.95 -15.64 4.24
C ILE A 97 -4.29 -15.46 5.61
N VAL A 98 -3.61 -14.34 5.82
CA VAL A 98 -2.94 -14.05 7.09
C VAL A 98 -3.97 -13.89 8.22
N TYR A 99 -5.07 -13.17 7.96
CA TYR A 99 -6.15 -12.99 8.92
C TYR A 99 -6.73 -14.34 9.37
N ASN A 100 -7.05 -15.23 8.42
CA ASN A 100 -7.61 -16.55 8.71
C ASN A 100 -6.62 -17.39 9.50
N PHE A 101 -5.33 -17.31 9.18
CA PHE A 101 -4.29 -18.00 9.93
C PHE A 101 -4.26 -17.54 11.39
N LEU A 102 -4.29 -16.22 11.63
CA LEU A 102 -4.28 -15.64 12.98
C LEU A 102 -5.52 -16.06 13.78
N ILE A 103 -6.69 -16.09 13.15
CA ILE A 103 -7.93 -16.59 13.79
C ILE A 103 -7.78 -18.05 14.21
N LYS A 104 -7.20 -18.89 13.36
CA LYS A 104 -7.01 -20.34 13.66
C LYS A 104 -6.09 -20.59 14.86
N ILE A 105 -5.14 -19.69 15.12
CA ILE A 105 -4.25 -19.83 16.28
C ILE A 105 -4.79 -19.12 17.54
N GLY A 106 -6.06 -18.65 17.50
CA GLY A 106 -6.75 -18.13 18.68
C GLY A 106 -6.58 -16.64 18.95
N VAL A 107 -6.13 -15.88 17.96
CA VAL A 107 -6.02 -14.41 18.10
C VAL A 107 -7.43 -13.78 17.97
N LYS A 108 -7.74 -12.78 18.83
CA LYS A 108 -9.02 -12.07 18.76
C LYS A 108 -9.15 -11.36 17.41
N LYS A 109 -10.40 -11.25 16.88
CA LYS A 109 -10.66 -10.70 15.55
C LYS A 109 -10.03 -9.32 15.30
N ASP A 110 -10.16 -8.40 16.26
CA ASP A 110 -9.63 -7.04 16.10
C ASP A 110 -8.10 -7.02 16.05
N VAL A 111 -7.46 -7.81 16.89
CA VAL A 111 -6.00 -7.95 16.91
C VAL A 111 -5.52 -8.63 15.64
N ALA A 112 -6.21 -9.67 15.18
CA ALA A 112 -5.85 -10.38 13.95
C ALA A 112 -5.90 -9.46 12.72
N LYS A 113 -6.88 -8.57 12.65
CA LYS A 113 -6.98 -7.63 11.52
C LYS A 113 -5.79 -6.69 11.44
N ASN A 114 -5.35 -6.15 12.58
CA ASN A 114 -4.21 -5.25 12.64
C ASN A 114 -2.88 -5.97 12.38
N ASP A 115 -2.70 -7.15 12.98
CA ASP A 115 -1.49 -7.95 12.80
C ASP A 115 -1.33 -8.44 11.37
N ALA A 116 -2.44 -8.77 10.68
CA ALA A 116 -2.41 -9.21 9.30
C ALA A 116 -1.84 -8.13 8.37
N GLU A 117 -2.21 -6.87 8.56
CA GLU A 117 -1.67 -5.77 7.76
C GLU A 117 -0.15 -5.65 7.90
N GLY A 118 0.37 -5.80 9.12
CA GLY A 118 1.82 -5.76 9.36
C GLY A 118 2.55 -6.95 8.78
N LEU A 119 2.01 -8.16 8.94
CA LEU A 119 2.64 -9.39 8.50
C LEU A 119 2.65 -9.53 6.98
N GLU A 120 1.57 -9.15 6.29
CA GLU A 120 1.50 -9.29 4.84
C GLU A 120 2.55 -8.44 4.11
N HIS A 121 2.94 -7.29 4.67
CA HIS A 121 3.95 -6.43 4.08
C HIS A 121 5.37 -6.89 4.36
N ASN A 122 5.57 -7.77 5.33
CA ASN A 122 6.88 -8.30 5.72
C ASN A 122 7.16 -9.68 5.14
N VAL A 123 6.16 -10.35 4.61
CA VAL A 123 6.32 -11.69 4.01
C VAL A 123 6.65 -11.55 2.54
N SER A 124 7.73 -12.22 2.10
CA SER A 124 8.08 -12.31 0.67
C SER A 124 7.06 -13.19 -0.03
N SER A 125 6.47 -12.63 -1.04
CA SER A 125 5.51 -13.39 -1.86
C SER A 125 6.22 -14.33 -2.83
#